data_65c205335236929517f0c31a5cafa87b
#
_entry.id   65c205335236929517f0c31a5cafa87b
#
_cell.length_a   1.000
_cell.length_b   1.000
_cell.length_c   1.000
_cell.angle_alpha   90.00
_cell.angle_beta   90.00
_cell.angle_gamma   90.00
#
_symmetry.space_group_name_H-M   'P 1'
#
loop_
_entity.id
_entity.type
_entity.pdbx_description
1 polymer ?
#
loop_
_entity_poly.entity_id
_entity_poly.type
_entity_poly.pdbx_seq_one_letter_code
_entity_poly.pdbx_strand_id
1 'polypeptide(L)'
;MKSRIVLIIMIVLSLQVSAKKIKEEPPVRVQYGVENAGTKLEISFEKGKEYNHPLFAIWLADEKGNYIQTLYVSQSIGKGVFLRGSRKTGQWMPGEIQRPAALPYWAHQRAVLNENGGVLPTPKSPVVDAYTGATPKNSFVLEVKTEQILRGKYKVMFEINQSWDWNEFWFNAKYPDDKEYKTSSQPALVY
;
A
#
# COMPACT_ATOMS: atom_id res chain seq x y z
N MET A 1 18.32 70.24 -40.65
CA MET A 1 17.57 69.35 -39.76
C MET A 1 18.02 67.96 -40.06
N LYS A 2 18.77 67.28 -39.13
CA LYS A 2 19.20 65.88 -39.29
C LYS A 2 18.32 65.01 -38.41
N SER A 3 17.45 64.21 -39.03
CA SER A 3 16.61 63.24 -38.37
C SER A 3 17.45 62.05 -37.88
N ARG A 4 17.46 61.82 -36.58
CA ARG A 4 18.13 60.64 -36.00
C ARG A 4 17.07 59.52 -35.84
N ILE A 5 17.20 58.47 -36.64
CA ILE A 5 16.44 57.28 -36.53
C ILE A 5 17.02 56.43 -35.37
N VAL A 6 16.28 56.27 -34.28
CA VAL A 6 16.65 55.38 -33.18
C VAL A 6 16.07 54.00 -33.49
N LEU A 7 16.96 53.04 -33.75
CA LEU A 7 16.62 51.64 -33.99
C LEU A 7 16.51 50.92 -32.63
N ILE A 8 15.30 50.60 -32.17
CA ILE A 8 15.08 49.81 -30.96
C ILE A 8 15.16 48.33 -31.35
N ILE A 9 16.27 47.68 -30.99
CA ILE A 9 16.40 46.22 -31.12
C ILE A 9 15.74 45.57 -29.90
N MET A 10 14.59 44.95 -30.09
CA MET A 10 13.91 44.14 -29.07
C MET A 10 14.53 42.75 -29.07
N ILE A 11 15.37 42.45 -28.08
CA ILE A 11 15.91 41.12 -27.88
C ILE A 11 14.82 40.29 -27.17
N VAL A 12 14.14 39.41 -27.90
CA VAL A 12 13.23 38.43 -27.34
C VAL A 12 14.06 37.26 -26.82
N LEU A 13 14.28 37.24 -25.50
CA LEU A 13 14.92 36.13 -24.83
C LEU A 13 13.90 35.00 -24.70
N SER A 14 13.90 34.03 -25.61
CA SER A 14 13.10 32.80 -25.46
C SER A 14 13.72 31.91 -24.40
N LEU A 15 13.16 31.96 -23.20
CA LEU A 15 13.41 30.94 -22.15
C LEU A 15 12.88 29.60 -22.62
N GLN A 16 13.74 28.75 -23.15
CA GLN A 16 13.41 27.34 -23.34
C GLN A 16 13.41 26.66 -21.98
N VAL A 17 12.23 26.54 -21.36
CA VAL A 17 12.02 25.68 -20.21
C VAL A 17 12.07 24.23 -20.71
N SER A 18 13.23 23.62 -20.58
CA SER A 18 13.42 22.21 -20.86
C SER A 18 12.66 21.43 -19.77
N ALA A 19 11.44 21.01 -20.05
CA ALA A 19 10.70 20.10 -19.17
C ALA A 19 11.51 18.79 -19.07
N LYS A 20 12.16 18.61 -17.92
CA LYS A 20 12.83 17.36 -17.60
C LYS A 20 11.76 16.25 -17.63
N LYS A 21 11.73 15.44 -18.68
CA LYS A 21 10.91 14.21 -18.71
C LYS A 21 11.32 13.39 -17.49
N ILE A 22 10.44 13.29 -16.51
CA ILE A 22 10.59 12.36 -15.39
C ILE A 22 10.60 10.99 -16.05
N LYS A 23 11.74 10.32 -16.01
CA LYS A 23 11.88 8.94 -16.48
C LYS A 23 11.07 8.10 -15.50
N GLU A 24 9.90 7.63 -15.91
CA GLU A 24 9.15 6.67 -15.13
C GLU A 24 10.01 5.40 -14.97
N GLU A 25 10.31 5.06 -13.73
CA GLU A 25 10.98 3.81 -13.43
C GLU A 25 10.04 2.65 -13.79
N PRO A 26 10.56 1.57 -14.39
CA PRO A 26 9.73 0.41 -14.69
C PRO A 26 9.11 -0.16 -13.41
N PRO A 27 7.90 -0.75 -13.49
CA PRO A 27 7.25 -1.33 -12.33
C PRO A 27 8.11 -2.46 -11.73
N VAL A 28 8.17 -2.49 -10.41
CA VAL A 28 8.86 -3.57 -9.68
C VAL A 28 8.07 -4.86 -9.86
N ARG A 29 8.74 -5.95 -10.26
CA ARG A 29 8.13 -7.28 -10.31
C ARG A 29 8.37 -8.03 -9.01
N VAL A 30 7.30 -8.54 -8.44
CA VAL A 30 7.28 -9.30 -7.19
C VAL A 30 6.70 -10.67 -7.49
N GLN A 31 7.43 -11.72 -7.13
CA GLN A 31 7.00 -13.10 -7.37
C GLN A 31 6.78 -13.83 -6.04
N TYR A 32 5.71 -14.63 -5.97
CA TYR A 32 5.40 -15.48 -4.83
C TYR A 32 4.75 -16.79 -5.24
N GLY A 33 5.01 -17.84 -4.45
CA GLY A 33 4.40 -19.16 -4.65
C GLY A 33 4.82 -19.84 -5.94
N VAL A 34 6.03 -19.57 -6.45
CA VAL A 34 6.53 -20.12 -7.72
C VAL A 34 6.47 -21.66 -7.73
N GLU A 35 6.70 -22.29 -6.57
CA GLU A 35 6.67 -23.74 -6.40
C GLU A 35 5.25 -24.32 -6.22
N ASN A 36 4.21 -23.46 -6.05
CA ASN A 36 2.85 -23.92 -5.90
C ASN A 36 2.34 -24.60 -7.18
N ALA A 37 1.40 -25.53 -7.03
CA ALA A 37 0.79 -26.24 -8.16
C ALA A 37 -0.39 -25.49 -8.81
N GLY A 38 -0.81 -24.38 -8.22
CA GLY A 38 -2.04 -23.67 -8.55
C GLY A 38 -2.01 -22.82 -9.82
N THR A 39 -2.97 -21.92 -9.93
CA THR A 39 -3.13 -21.01 -11.07
C THR A 39 -2.17 -19.83 -10.97
N LYS A 40 -1.50 -19.49 -12.07
CA LYS A 40 -0.69 -18.27 -12.17
C LYS A 40 -1.59 -17.06 -12.37
N LEU A 41 -1.40 -16.04 -11.54
CA LEU A 41 -2.05 -14.74 -11.63
C LEU A 41 -0.98 -13.65 -11.78
N GLU A 42 -1.28 -12.65 -12.59
CA GLU A 42 -0.50 -11.43 -12.71
C GLU A 42 -1.40 -10.24 -12.38
N ILE A 43 -1.05 -9.46 -11.38
CA ILE A 43 -1.82 -8.32 -10.90
C ILE A 43 -0.93 -7.09 -11.01
N SER A 44 -1.31 -6.16 -11.89
CA SER A 44 -0.61 -4.90 -12.06
C SER A 44 -1.22 -3.84 -11.13
N PHE A 45 -0.36 -3.17 -10.39
CA PHE A 45 -0.71 -2.05 -9.54
C PHE A 45 -0.03 -0.78 -10.05
N GLU A 46 -0.84 0.21 -10.38
CA GLU A 46 -0.37 1.51 -10.84
C GLU A 46 -0.60 2.56 -9.75
N LYS A 47 0.48 3.22 -9.31
CA LYS A 47 0.39 4.22 -8.25
C LYS A 47 -0.22 5.52 -8.76
N GLY A 48 -1.12 6.09 -7.99
CA GLY A 48 -1.62 7.45 -8.19
C GLY A 48 -0.64 8.52 -7.69
N LYS A 49 -0.97 9.79 -7.92
CA LYS A 49 -0.14 10.94 -7.51
C LYS A 49 0.03 11.04 -6.00
N GLU A 50 -1.01 10.73 -5.25
CA GLU A 50 -1.07 10.86 -3.79
C GLU A 50 -0.60 9.59 -3.06
N TYR A 51 0.02 8.65 -3.78
CA TYR A 51 0.54 7.42 -3.21
C TYR A 51 1.71 7.70 -2.25
N ASN A 52 1.50 7.45 -0.96
CA ASN A 52 2.49 7.69 0.10
C ASN A 52 2.57 6.53 1.10
N HIS A 53 3.22 5.44 0.69
CA HIS A 53 3.45 4.26 1.54
C HIS A 53 2.19 3.69 2.19
N PRO A 54 1.12 3.41 1.44
CA PRO A 54 -0.09 2.83 2.01
C PRO A 54 0.18 1.43 2.54
N LEU A 55 -0.67 1.01 3.47
CA LEU A 55 -0.81 -0.37 3.89
C LEU A 55 -1.90 -1.01 3.03
N PHE A 56 -1.66 -2.20 2.48
CA PHE A 56 -2.69 -2.90 1.72
C PHE A 56 -2.55 -4.42 1.78
N ALA A 57 -3.66 -5.08 1.49
CA ALA A 57 -3.74 -6.51 1.28
C ALA A 57 -4.46 -6.82 -0.05
N ILE A 58 -4.03 -7.89 -0.70
CA ILE A 58 -4.67 -8.46 -1.88
C ILE A 58 -4.96 -9.93 -1.58
N TRP A 59 -6.19 -10.36 -1.79
CA TRP A 59 -6.58 -11.76 -1.53
C TRP A 59 -7.60 -12.27 -2.54
N LEU A 60 -7.72 -13.58 -2.59
CA LEU A 60 -8.76 -14.27 -3.34
C LEU A 60 -9.95 -14.54 -2.44
N ALA A 61 -11.12 -14.37 -3.00
CA ALA A 61 -12.38 -14.81 -2.45
C ALA A 61 -13.16 -15.64 -3.50
N ASP A 62 -14.05 -16.51 -3.04
CA ASP A 62 -14.97 -17.20 -3.93
C ASP A 62 -16.04 -16.24 -4.50
N GLU A 63 -16.94 -16.77 -5.35
CA GLU A 63 -18.02 -15.98 -5.94
C GLU A 63 -18.95 -15.37 -4.88
N LYS A 64 -19.10 -16.02 -3.72
CA LYS A 64 -19.93 -15.55 -2.59
C LYS A 64 -19.21 -14.52 -1.71
N GLY A 65 -17.90 -14.35 -1.88
CA GLY A 65 -17.07 -13.44 -1.10
C GLY A 65 -16.37 -14.09 0.10
N ASN A 66 -16.40 -15.44 0.22
CA ASN A 66 -15.66 -16.14 1.27
C ASN A 66 -14.16 -16.08 0.95
N TYR A 67 -13.36 -15.79 1.97
CA TYR A 67 -11.90 -15.78 1.86
C TYR A 67 -11.34 -17.14 1.44
N ILE A 68 -10.34 -17.12 0.56
CA ILE A 68 -9.63 -18.31 0.09
C ILE A 68 -8.15 -18.24 0.48
N GLN A 69 -7.43 -17.20 0.01
CA GLN A 69 -6.00 -17.10 0.18
C GLN A 69 -5.55 -15.64 0.09
N THR A 70 -4.65 -15.22 0.95
CA THR A 70 -3.95 -13.94 0.80
C THR A 70 -2.88 -14.08 -0.28
N LEU A 71 -2.85 -13.16 -1.23
CA LEU A 71 -1.82 -13.10 -2.29
C LEU A 71 -0.68 -12.16 -1.90
N TYR A 72 -1.02 -11.05 -1.26
CA TYR A 72 -0.09 -10.03 -0.81
C TYR A 72 -0.61 -9.35 0.44
N VAL A 73 0.27 -9.02 1.36
CA VAL A 73 -0.01 -8.10 2.47
C VAL A 73 1.22 -7.28 2.80
N SER A 74 1.03 -6.00 3.12
CA SER A 74 2.11 -5.12 3.59
C SER A 74 2.84 -5.74 4.78
N GLN A 75 4.18 -5.84 4.70
CA GLN A 75 5.02 -6.56 5.67
C GLN A 75 4.78 -6.19 7.12
N SER A 76 4.57 -4.90 7.39
CA SER A 76 4.31 -4.42 8.75
C SER A 76 3.03 -4.99 9.35
N ILE A 77 1.97 -5.15 8.53
CA ILE A 77 0.73 -5.80 8.94
C ILE A 77 0.91 -7.33 9.00
N GLY A 78 1.46 -7.92 7.95
CA GLY A 78 1.61 -9.38 7.88
C GLY A 78 2.55 -9.98 8.93
N LYS A 79 3.47 -9.18 9.49
CA LYS A 79 4.39 -9.59 10.57
C LYS A 79 4.07 -8.97 11.93
N GLY A 80 3.14 -8.02 12.01
CA GLY A 80 2.86 -7.28 13.25
C GLY A 80 4.04 -6.43 13.76
N VAL A 81 5.03 -6.11 12.89
CA VAL A 81 6.23 -5.34 13.23
C VAL A 81 6.36 -4.14 12.32
N PHE A 82 6.43 -2.96 12.89
CA PHE A 82 6.66 -1.71 12.18
C PHE A 82 8.09 -1.24 12.38
N LEU A 83 8.74 -0.74 11.31
CA LEU A 83 10.13 -0.26 11.35
C LEU A 83 10.36 0.85 12.39
N ARG A 84 9.32 1.65 12.64
CA ARG A 84 9.32 2.72 13.65
C ARG A 84 8.30 2.41 14.75
N GLY A 85 8.29 1.18 15.24
CA GLY A 85 7.31 0.67 16.19
C GLY A 85 7.70 0.92 17.66
N SER A 86 8.95 1.20 17.97
CA SER A 86 9.45 1.36 19.33
C SER A 86 10.39 2.55 19.49
N ARG A 87 10.30 3.22 20.64
CA ARG A 87 11.23 4.26 21.11
C ARG A 87 11.90 3.92 22.45
N LYS A 88 11.92 2.65 22.84
CA LYS A 88 12.47 2.24 24.15
C LYS A 88 13.92 2.68 24.38
N THR A 89 14.70 2.86 23.33
CA THR A 89 16.10 3.30 23.39
C THR A 89 16.28 4.81 23.18
N GLY A 90 15.22 5.58 23.10
CA GLY A 90 15.26 7.01 22.72
C GLY A 90 15.32 7.25 21.21
N GLN A 91 15.57 6.23 20.40
CA GLN A 91 15.56 6.28 18.94
C GLN A 91 14.44 5.41 18.38
N TRP A 92 13.97 5.74 17.16
CA TRP A 92 13.01 4.91 16.48
C TRP A 92 13.64 3.59 16.02
N MET A 93 13.07 2.49 16.46
CA MET A 93 13.51 1.13 16.15
C MET A 93 12.33 0.27 15.72
N PRO A 94 12.57 -0.87 15.04
CA PRO A 94 11.53 -1.85 14.81
C PRO A 94 10.86 -2.27 16.12
N GLY A 95 9.55 -2.42 16.07
CA GLY A 95 8.77 -2.84 17.24
C GLY A 95 7.42 -3.38 16.85
N GLU A 96 6.86 -4.18 17.74
CA GLU A 96 5.54 -4.75 17.62
C GLU A 96 4.47 -3.68 17.81
N ILE A 97 3.58 -3.55 16.82
CA ILE A 97 2.42 -2.68 16.87
C ILE A 97 1.24 -3.39 16.23
N GLN A 98 0.08 -3.33 16.90
CA GLN A 98 -1.20 -3.72 16.35
C GLN A 98 -1.92 -2.47 15.83
N ARG A 99 -2.42 -2.54 14.59
CA ARG A 99 -3.21 -1.47 13.95
C ARG A 99 -4.51 -2.05 13.40
N PRO A 100 -5.50 -2.34 14.26
CA PRO A 100 -6.73 -3.00 13.86
C PRO A 100 -7.55 -2.22 12.84
N ALA A 101 -7.48 -0.89 12.88
CA ALA A 101 -8.19 -0.03 11.93
C ALA A 101 -7.49 0.10 10.55
N ALA A 102 -6.28 -0.45 10.36
CA ALA A 102 -5.54 -0.27 9.11
C ALA A 102 -6.10 -1.13 7.96
N LEU A 103 -6.30 -2.43 8.18
CA LEU A 103 -6.85 -3.38 7.21
C LEU A 103 -7.88 -4.29 7.89
N PRO A 104 -8.98 -3.72 8.42
CA PRO A 104 -9.93 -4.47 9.25
C PRO A 104 -10.70 -5.52 8.47
N TYR A 105 -11.08 -5.22 7.23
CA TYR A 105 -11.91 -6.13 6.44
C TYR A 105 -11.14 -7.41 6.08
N TRP A 106 -9.92 -7.27 5.54
CA TRP A 106 -9.05 -8.40 5.24
C TRP A 106 -8.77 -9.26 6.47
N ALA A 107 -8.43 -8.63 7.60
CA ALA A 107 -8.09 -9.35 8.82
C ALA A 107 -9.25 -10.20 9.33
N HIS A 108 -10.47 -9.67 9.32
CA HIS A 108 -11.68 -10.40 9.70
C HIS A 108 -12.09 -11.47 8.67
N GLN A 109 -11.95 -11.19 7.38
CA GLN A 109 -12.23 -12.16 6.32
C GLN A 109 -11.26 -13.35 6.36
N ARG A 110 -10.01 -13.11 6.66
CA ARG A 110 -9.00 -14.15 6.84
C ARG A 110 -9.33 -15.05 8.03
N ALA A 111 -9.91 -14.52 9.09
CA ALA A 111 -10.42 -15.22 10.30
C ALA A 111 -9.38 -16.13 10.99
N VAL A 112 -8.07 -15.88 10.80
CA VAL A 112 -7.01 -16.62 11.49
C VAL A 112 -6.70 -15.93 12.81
N LEU A 113 -6.87 -16.63 13.92
CA LEU A 113 -6.60 -16.08 15.24
C LEU A 113 -5.11 -16.20 15.58
N ASN A 114 -4.58 -15.14 16.19
CA ASN A 114 -3.25 -15.12 16.77
C ASN A 114 -3.25 -15.76 18.17
N GLU A 115 -2.09 -15.82 18.82
CA GLU A 115 -1.89 -16.39 20.15
C GLU A 115 -2.70 -15.71 21.28
N ASN A 116 -3.21 -14.50 21.03
CA ASN A 116 -4.01 -13.71 21.97
C ASN A 116 -5.52 -13.76 21.64
N GLY A 117 -5.93 -14.53 20.62
CA GLY A 117 -7.31 -14.64 20.16
C GLY A 117 -7.77 -13.47 19.26
N GLY A 118 -6.88 -12.59 18.83
CA GLY A 118 -7.16 -11.52 17.88
C GLY A 118 -6.94 -11.96 16.43
N VAL A 119 -7.54 -11.24 15.48
CA VAL A 119 -7.45 -11.56 14.03
C VAL A 119 -6.21 -10.95 13.34
N LEU A 120 -5.51 -10.03 14.02
CA LEU A 120 -4.33 -9.39 13.43
C LEU A 120 -3.09 -10.27 13.57
N PRO A 121 -2.23 -10.32 12.54
CA PRO A 121 -0.94 -11.01 12.65
C PRO A 121 -0.05 -10.40 13.74
N THR A 122 0.75 -11.24 14.36
CA THR A 122 1.77 -10.88 15.36
C THR A 122 3.12 -11.47 14.94
N PRO A 123 4.23 -11.09 15.61
CA PRO A 123 5.52 -11.73 15.36
C PRO A 123 5.54 -13.23 15.63
N LYS A 124 4.65 -13.72 16.53
CA LYS A 124 4.50 -15.16 16.86
C LYS A 124 3.53 -15.88 15.92
N SER A 125 2.59 -15.13 15.35
CA SER A 125 1.58 -15.63 14.41
C SER A 125 1.56 -14.77 13.14
N PRO A 126 2.67 -14.74 12.36
CA PRO A 126 2.75 -13.95 11.13
C PRO A 126 1.93 -14.58 10.01
N VAL A 127 1.67 -13.83 8.96
CA VAL A 127 1.12 -14.39 7.70
C VAL A 127 2.23 -15.18 7.02
N VAL A 128 2.01 -16.47 6.79
CA VAL A 128 2.97 -17.39 6.19
C VAL A 128 2.60 -17.82 4.77
N ASP A 129 1.33 -17.68 4.41
CA ASP A 129 0.70 -18.13 3.18
C ASP A 129 0.56 -17.04 2.10
N ALA A 130 1.33 -15.95 2.23
CA ALA A 130 1.26 -14.83 1.31
C ALA A 130 2.63 -14.16 1.13
N TYR A 131 2.78 -13.41 0.04
CA TYR A 131 3.91 -12.50 -0.06
C TYR A 131 3.78 -11.36 0.96
N THR A 132 4.68 -11.38 1.94
CA THR A 132 4.80 -10.31 2.94
C THR A 132 6.01 -9.44 2.60
N GLY A 133 5.80 -8.39 1.83
CA GLY A 133 6.87 -7.50 1.35
C GLY A 133 6.73 -6.07 1.85
N ALA A 134 7.85 -5.33 1.80
CA ALA A 134 7.80 -3.89 1.95
C ALA A 134 6.86 -3.32 0.87
N THR A 135 5.99 -2.38 1.27
CA THR A 135 5.14 -1.69 0.31
C THR A 135 6.00 -1.09 -0.79
N PRO A 136 5.82 -1.46 -2.07
CA PRO A 136 6.61 -0.91 -3.16
C PRO A 136 6.47 0.61 -3.21
N LYS A 137 7.55 1.33 -3.49
CA LYS A 137 7.53 2.80 -3.60
C LYS A 137 6.92 3.29 -4.92
N ASN A 138 6.90 2.43 -5.91
CA ASN A 138 6.43 2.69 -7.27
C ASN A 138 5.35 1.70 -7.67
N SER A 139 4.81 1.86 -8.89
CA SER A 139 3.98 0.85 -9.54
C SER A 139 4.67 -0.51 -9.51
N PHE A 140 3.92 -1.59 -9.40
CA PHE A 140 4.48 -2.94 -9.34
C PHE A 140 3.59 -3.96 -10.01
N VAL A 141 4.16 -5.10 -10.35
CA VAL A 141 3.45 -6.26 -10.87
C VAL A 141 3.65 -7.41 -9.89
N LEU A 142 2.55 -7.92 -9.34
CA LEU A 142 2.54 -9.12 -8.51
C LEU A 142 2.29 -10.33 -9.39
N GLU A 143 3.29 -11.20 -9.52
CA GLU A 143 3.17 -12.51 -10.13
C GLU A 143 3.03 -13.54 -9.00
N VAL A 144 1.87 -14.13 -8.88
CA VAL A 144 1.60 -15.10 -7.82
C VAL A 144 1.06 -16.40 -8.41
N LYS A 145 1.48 -17.52 -7.86
CA LYS A 145 0.90 -18.80 -8.15
C LYS A 145 0.13 -19.29 -6.93
N THR A 146 -1.16 -19.51 -7.10
CA THR A 146 -2.06 -19.92 -6.02
C THR A 146 -1.69 -21.30 -5.49
N GLU A 147 -2.09 -21.64 -4.27
CA GLU A 147 -1.87 -22.98 -3.71
C GLU A 147 -2.63 -24.04 -4.49
N GLN A 148 -3.84 -23.72 -4.93
CA GLN A 148 -4.71 -24.63 -5.65
C GLN A 148 -5.07 -24.11 -7.04
N ILE A 149 -5.38 -25.01 -7.97
CA ILE A 149 -5.89 -24.64 -9.28
C ILE A 149 -7.28 -24.01 -9.12
N LEU A 150 -7.42 -22.79 -9.59
CA LEU A 150 -8.69 -22.09 -9.58
C LEU A 150 -9.60 -22.61 -10.70
N ARG A 151 -10.83 -23.00 -10.34
CA ARG A 151 -11.86 -23.45 -11.28
C ARG A 151 -13.14 -22.67 -11.03
N GLY A 152 -13.65 -22.02 -12.07
CA GLY A 152 -14.87 -21.20 -11.98
C GLY A 152 -14.57 -19.72 -11.78
N LYS A 153 -15.47 -19.03 -11.06
CA LYS A 153 -15.39 -17.58 -10.82
C LYS A 153 -14.84 -17.28 -9.45
N TYR A 154 -13.97 -16.30 -9.39
CA TYR A 154 -13.34 -15.81 -8.17
C TYR A 154 -13.32 -14.29 -8.16
N LYS A 155 -13.16 -13.71 -6.99
CA LYS A 155 -12.94 -12.29 -6.78
C LYS A 155 -11.50 -12.08 -6.35
N VAL A 156 -10.82 -11.12 -6.97
CA VAL A 156 -9.59 -10.55 -6.43
C VAL A 156 -10.00 -9.35 -5.59
N MET A 157 -9.77 -9.41 -4.31
CA MET A 157 -10.14 -8.36 -3.36
C MET A 157 -8.91 -7.54 -3.02
N PHE A 158 -9.10 -6.24 -2.83
CA PHE A 158 -8.04 -5.31 -2.51
C PHE A 158 -8.51 -4.37 -1.40
N GLU A 159 -7.79 -4.31 -0.30
CA GLU A 159 -8.02 -3.35 0.78
C GLU A 159 -6.78 -2.47 0.95
N ILE A 160 -6.99 -1.16 1.06
CA ILE A 160 -5.93 -0.17 1.18
C ILE A 160 -6.26 0.87 2.24
N ASN A 161 -5.26 1.21 3.05
CA ASN A 161 -5.29 2.33 3.99
C ASN A 161 -3.98 3.10 3.91
N GLN A 162 -4.06 4.41 3.74
CA GLN A 162 -2.91 5.30 3.82
C GLN A 162 -2.97 6.04 5.15
N SER A 163 -2.23 5.56 6.14
CA SER A 163 -2.23 6.14 7.49
C SER A 163 -1.79 7.61 7.46
N TRP A 164 -2.43 8.43 8.31
CA TRP A 164 -2.21 9.88 8.43
C TRP A 164 -2.53 10.70 7.18
N ASP A 165 -3.35 10.16 6.30
CA ASP A 165 -3.90 10.87 5.14
C ASP A 165 -5.07 11.77 5.59
N TRP A 166 -4.70 12.87 6.28
CA TRP A 166 -5.66 13.82 6.84
C TRP A 166 -6.27 14.71 5.76
N ASN A 167 -7.55 15.04 5.93
CA ASN A 167 -8.27 15.95 5.07
C ASN A 167 -9.33 16.73 5.86
N GLU A 168 -10.17 17.49 5.21
CA GLU A 168 -11.21 18.30 5.86
C GLU A 168 -12.27 17.49 6.63
N PHE A 169 -12.52 16.23 6.23
CA PHE A 169 -13.48 15.32 6.86
C PHE A 169 -12.83 14.45 7.93
N TRP A 170 -11.58 14.05 7.71
CA TRP A 170 -10.80 13.16 8.57
C TRP A 170 -9.57 13.88 9.08
N PHE A 171 -9.67 14.48 10.26
CA PHE A 171 -8.61 15.29 10.87
C PHE A 171 -8.22 14.75 12.24
N ASN A 172 -7.00 14.99 12.66
CA ASN A 172 -6.37 14.34 13.82
C ASN A 172 -7.17 14.43 15.13
N ALA A 173 -7.88 15.53 15.36
CA ALA A 173 -8.66 15.75 16.58
C ALA A 173 -10.14 15.34 16.48
N LYS A 174 -10.57 14.69 15.38
CA LYS A 174 -11.99 14.32 15.18
C LYS A 174 -12.49 13.33 16.23
N TYR A 175 -11.66 12.38 16.62
CA TYR A 175 -11.95 11.39 17.65
C TYR A 175 -10.78 11.35 18.65
N PRO A 176 -10.74 12.29 19.63
CA PRO A 176 -9.56 12.49 20.48
C PRO A 176 -9.26 11.31 21.40
N ASP A 177 -10.26 10.52 21.77
CA ASP A 177 -10.11 9.38 22.66
C ASP A 177 -9.91 8.05 21.92
N ASP A 178 -10.05 8.02 20.60
CA ASP A 178 -9.85 6.83 19.78
C ASP A 178 -8.37 6.71 19.34
N LYS A 179 -7.63 5.84 20.01
CA LYS A 179 -6.21 5.60 19.73
C LYS A 179 -5.98 4.96 18.36
N GLU A 180 -6.90 4.15 17.88
CA GLU A 180 -6.80 3.48 16.58
C GLU A 180 -7.03 4.45 15.45
N TYR A 181 -8.02 5.33 15.58
CA TYR A 181 -8.25 6.42 14.66
C TYR A 181 -7.00 7.28 14.45
N LYS A 182 -6.29 7.62 15.52
CA LYS A 182 -5.04 8.42 15.45
C LYS A 182 -3.92 7.73 14.65
N THR A 183 -3.96 6.43 14.45
CA THR A 183 -2.95 5.67 13.70
C THR A 183 -3.40 5.31 12.29
N SER A 184 -4.69 5.46 11.97
CA SER A 184 -5.25 5.11 10.66
C SER A 184 -5.70 6.33 9.86
N SER A 185 -6.30 7.33 10.50
CA SER A 185 -6.99 8.47 9.92
C SER A 185 -8.31 8.12 9.23
N GLN A 186 -8.38 8.10 7.92
CA GLN A 186 -9.59 7.73 7.21
C GLN A 186 -9.78 6.21 7.15
N PRO A 187 -11.03 5.72 6.97
CA PRO A 187 -11.31 4.29 6.82
C PRO A 187 -10.57 3.66 5.65
N ALA A 188 -10.24 2.38 5.77
CA ALA A 188 -9.73 1.58 4.66
C ALA A 188 -10.77 1.48 3.54
N LEU A 189 -10.29 1.46 2.29
CA LEU A 189 -11.12 1.26 1.11
C LEU A 189 -10.98 -0.19 0.64
N VAL A 190 -12.11 -0.80 0.28
CA VAL A 190 -12.16 -2.19 -0.23
C VAL A 190 -12.73 -2.19 -1.63
N TYR A 191 -12.05 -2.87 -2.53
CA TYR A 191 -12.43 -3.03 -3.94
C TYR A 191 -12.57 -4.50 -4.32
#